data_119fb99275c895bc25a0a482628b069a
#
_entry.id   119fb99275c895bc25a0a482628b069a
#
_cell.length_a   1.000
_cell.length_b   1.000
_cell.length_c   1.000
_cell.angle_alpha   90.00
_cell.angle_beta   90.00
_cell.angle_gamma   90.00
#
_symmetry.space_group_name_H-M   'P 1'
#
loop_
_entity.id
_entity.type
_entity.pdbx_description
1 polymer ?
#
loop_
_entity_poly.entity_id
_entity_poly.type
_entity_poly.pdbx_seq_one_letter_code
_entity_poly.pdbx_strand_id
1 'polypeptide(L)'
;MTSRRQFRRSVLFAGALALAAFSTSPARADRCDDVAKQLATQIDGVKVNFKARNIVYLTHPATKEFSIGCRGQNYSLELFAKTDRKYKPEFLALVANAGALVFTIPKPDVVTGSTRCMKRMGILRGDKVSMRFRRLNMECTRTKTEASIAVTRGKDE
;
A
#
# COMPACT_ATOMS: atom_id res chain seq x y z
N MET A 1 -60.21 -67.07 4.18
CA MET A 1 -60.80 -65.89 3.55
C MET A 1 -60.05 -64.68 3.98
N THR A 2 -59.18 -64.23 3.14
CA THR A 2 -58.06 -63.34 3.45
C THR A 2 -58.34 -61.93 2.95
N SER A 3 -58.43 -60.95 3.84
CA SER A 3 -58.54 -59.54 3.53
C SER A 3 -57.15 -58.91 3.43
N ARG A 4 -56.78 -58.45 2.25
CA ARG A 4 -55.56 -57.67 2.01
C ARG A 4 -55.81 -56.21 2.31
N ARG A 5 -55.18 -55.67 3.34
CA ARG A 5 -55.10 -54.21 3.56
C ARG A 5 -53.82 -53.68 2.92
N GLN A 6 -54.00 -52.89 1.88
CA GLN A 6 -52.90 -52.14 1.26
C GLN A 6 -52.54 -50.93 2.16
N PHE A 7 -51.33 -50.94 2.63
CA PHE A 7 -50.71 -49.77 3.29
C PHE A 7 -50.10 -48.87 2.21
N ARG A 8 -50.76 -47.74 1.96
CA ARG A 8 -50.17 -46.65 1.15
C ARG A 8 -49.12 -45.95 2.01
N ARG A 9 -47.86 -46.14 1.64
CA ARG A 9 -46.72 -45.36 2.21
C ARG A 9 -46.59 -44.07 1.42
N SER A 10 -47.01 -42.98 1.99
CA SER A 10 -46.75 -41.61 1.50
C SER A 10 -45.30 -41.26 1.81
N VAL A 11 -44.47 -41.16 0.78
CA VAL A 11 -43.07 -40.69 0.88
C VAL A 11 -43.12 -39.19 0.83
N LEU A 12 -42.91 -38.54 1.97
CA LEU A 12 -42.67 -37.11 2.07
C LEU A 12 -41.24 -36.83 1.68
N PHE A 13 -41.04 -36.25 0.51
CA PHE A 13 -39.76 -35.67 0.09
C PHE A 13 -39.57 -34.34 0.82
N ALA A 14 -38.77 -34.37 1.90
CA ALA A 14 -38.24 -33.16 2.51
C ALA A 14 -37.06 -32.64 1.66
N GLY A 15 -37.36 -31.63 0.84
CA GLY A 15 -36.32 -30.91 0.09
C GLY A 15 -35.48 -30.07 1.03
N ALA A 16 -34.24 -30.51 1.30
CA ALA A 16 -33.23 -29.71 1.99
C ALA A 16 -32.68 -28.68 1.01
N LEU A 17 -33.17 -27.41 1.11
CA LEU A 17 -32.52 -26.27 0.49
C LEU A 17 -31.17 -26.03 1.18
N ALA A 18 -30.10 -26.49 0.59
CA ALA A 18 -28.75 -26.10 0.99
C ALA A 18 -28.50 -24.65 0.56
N LEU A 19 -28.61 -23.72 1.51
CA LEU A 19 -28.09 -22.37 1.34
C LEU A 19 -26.57 -22.44 1.25
N ALA A 20 -26.03 -22.43 0.04
CA ALA A 20 -24.62 -22.20 -0.21
C ALA A 20 -24.31 -20.75 0.20
N ALA A 21 -23.83 -20.58 1.44
CA ALA A 21 -23.23 -19.33 1.87
C ALA A 21 -21.98 -19.09 1.00
N PHE A 22 -22.11 -18.24 -0.02
CA PHE A 22 -20.98 -17.71 -0.74
C PHE A 22 -20.17 -16.86 0.22
N SER A 23 -19.18 -17.48 0.86
CA SER A 23 -18.12 -16.77 1.58
C SER A 23 -17.33 -15.98 0.54
N THR A 24 -17.76 -14.75 0.27
CA THR A 24 -16.94 -13.79 -0.48
C THR A 24 -15.71 -13.51 0.36
N SER A 25 -14.62 -14.21 0.07
CA SER A 25 -13.31 -13.88 0.62
C SER A 25 -13.05 -12.41 0.31
N PRO A 26 -12.77 -11.55 1.30
CA PRO A 26 -12.43 -10.15 1.04
C PRO A 26 -11.26 -10.14 0.07
N ALA A 27 -11.46 -9.52 -1.07
CA ALA A 27 -10.44 -9.47 -2.12
C ALA A 27 -9.18 -8.83 -1.54
N ARG A 28 -8.03 -9.44 -1.78
CA ARG A 28 -6.69 -8.97 -1.37
C ARG A 28 -6.33 -7.55 -1.86
N ALA A 29 -7.21 -6.91 -2.62
CA ALA A 29 -7.12 -5.50 -3.00
C ALA A 29 -7.19 -4.53 -1.80
N ASP A 30 -7.73 -4.97 -0.67
CA ASP A 30 -8.02 -4.12 0.48
C ASP A 30 -6.78 -3.67 1.25
N ARG A 31 -5.66 -4.39 1.16
CA ARG A 31 -4.45 -4.04 1.91
C ARG A 31 -3.85 -2.68 1.52
N CYS A 32 -3.87 -2.31 0.23
CA CYS A 32 -3.45 -0.98 -0.20
C CYS A 32 -4.39 0.10 0.32
N ASP A 33 -5.68 -0.17 0.24
CA ASP A 33 -6.72 0.74 0.70
C ASP A 33 -6.64 0.94 2.21
N ASP A 34 -6.38 -0.14 2.97
CA ASP A 34 -6.22 -0.07 4.43
C ASP A 34 -5.00 0.76 4.81
N VAL A 35 -3.85 0.55 4.14
CA VAL A 35 -2.65 1.35 4.37
C VAL A 35 -2.90 2.82 4.00
N ALA A 36 -3.57 3.09 2.88
CA ALA A 36 -3.89 4.46 2.48
C ALA A 36 -4.83 5.16 3.48
N LYS A 37 -5.84 4.46 4.00
CA LYS A 37 -6.71 4.94 5.07
C LYS A 37 -5.95 5.20 6.36
N GLN A 38 -5.04 4.29 6.74
CA GLN A 38 -4.20 4.46 7.91
C GLN A 38 -3.32 5.71 7.80
N LEU A 39 -2.71 5.96 6.63
CA LEU A 39 -1.94 7.18 6.39
C LEU A 39 -2.80 8.44 6.51
N ALA A 40 -4.01 8.42 5.93
CA ALA A 40 -4.94 9.55 6.00
C ALA A 40 -5.46 9.82 7.42
N THR A 41 -5.49 8.80 8.28
CA THR A 41 -5.95 8.93 9.67
C THR A 41 -4.83 9.38 10.62
N GLN A 42 -3.58 8.97 10.34
CA GLN A 42 -2.46 9.16 11.27
C GLN A 42 -1.50 10.29 10.87
N ILE A 43 -1.63 10.83 9.67
CA ILE A 43 -0.79 11.94 9.19
C ILE A 43 -1.67 13.10 8.81
N ASP A 44 -1.53 14.21 9.52
CA ASP A 44 -2.27 15.44 9.24
C ASP A 44 -2.04 15.92 7.81
N GLY A 45 -3.12 16.34 7.13
CA GLY A 45 -3.08 16.84 5.77
C GLY A 45 -3.05 15.77 4.67
N VAL A 46 -2.90 14.49 5.01
CA VAL A 46 -3.04 13.38 4.05
C VAL A 46 -4.51 13.09 3.80
N LYS A 47 -4.88 12.98 2.52
CA LYS A 47 -6.22 12.58 2.09
C LYS A 47 -6.12 11.52 1.00
N VAL A 48 -7.00 10.52 1.05
CA VAL A 48 -7.15 9.56 -0.04
C VAL A 48 -7.85 10.27 -1.20
N ASN A 49 -7.28 10.20 -2.40
CA ASN A 49 -7.82 10.83 -3.60
C ASN A 49 -8.55 9.79 -4.45
N PHE A 50 -7.83 9.04 -5.27
CA PHE A 50 -8.42 8.01 -6.12
C PHE A 50 -7.51 6.78 -6.19
N LYS A 51 -8.07 5.68 -6.70
CA LYS A 51 -7.35 4.44 -6.95
C LYS A 51 -7.32 4.14 -8.44
N ALA A 52 -6.16 3.82 -8.96
CA ALA A 52 -5.98 3.35 -10.32
C ALA A 52 -5.16 2.05 -10.28
N ARG A 53 -5.77 0.95 -10.74
CA ARG A 53 -5.15 -0.38 -10.70
C ARG A 53 -4.70 -0.73 -9.26
N ASN A 54 -3.41 -0.96 -9.07
CA ASN A 54 -2.80 -1.32 -7.77
C ASN A 54 -2.13 -0.14 -7.07
N ILE A 55 -2.52 1.09 -7.40
CA ILE A 55 -1.96 2.32 -6.83
C ILE A 55 -3.10 3.12 -6.22
N VAL A 56 -2.95 3.51 -4.96
CA VAL A 56 -3.82 4.48 -4.28
C VAL A 56 -3.10 5.81 -4.26
N TYR A 57 -3.69 6.81 -4.92
CA TYR A 57 -3.18 8.17 -4.93
C TYR A 57 -3.69 8.91 -3.71
N LEU A 58 -2.79 9.65 -3.10
CA LEU A 58 -3.01 10.46 -1.92
C LEU A 58 -2.69 11.92 -2.23
N THR A 59 -3.18 12.84 -1.44
CA THR A 59 -2.80 14.25 -1.51
C THR A 59 -2.23 14.71 -0.18
N HIS A 60 -1.23 15.60 -0.24
CA HIS A 60 -0.69 16.29 0.92
C HIS A 60 -0.05 17.63 0.47
N PRO A 61 -0.15 18.72 1.25
CA PRO A 61 0.38 20.03 0.85
C PRO A 61 1.89 20.08 0.54
N ALA A 62 2.68 19.17 1.11
CA ALA A 62 4.13 19.09 0.85
C ALA A 62 4.50 18.32 -0.42
N THR A 63 3.53 17.79 -1.19
CA THR A 63 3.79 16.96 -2.37
C THR A 63 2.98 17.40 -3.58
N LYS A 64 3.55 17.19 -4.76
CA LYS A 64 2.84 17.24 -6.04
C LYS A 64 2.19 15.91 -6.39
N GLU A 65 2.82 14.83 -5.95
CA GLU A 65 2.32 13.48 -6.12
C GLU A 65 2.68 12.67 -4.90
N PHE A 66 1.73 11.90 -4.40
CA PHE A 66 1.90 11.02 -3.28
C PHE A 66 1.07 9.77 -3.51
N SER A 67 1.66 8.59 -3.38
CA SER A 67 0.92 7.35 -3.64
C SER A 67 1.50 6.15 -2.90
N ILE A 68 0.62 5.15 -2.70
CA ILE A 68 0.97 3.81 -2.25
C ILE A 68 0.66 2.84 -3.38
N GLY A 69 1.68 2.14 -3.84
CA GLY A 69 1.55 1.05 -4.79
C GLY A 69 1.60 -0.31 -4.09
N CYS A 70 0.79 -1.27 -4.56
CA CYS A 70 0.85 -2.67 -4.15
C CYS A 70 1.29 -3.51 -5.35
N ARG A 71 2.58 -3.76 -5.47
CA ARG A 71 3.15 -4.48 -6.62
C ARG A 71 3.15 -6.00 -6.41
N GLY A 72 2.88 -6.70 -7.52
CA GLY A 72 3.10 -8.13 -7.67
C GLY A 72 2.17 -9.02 -6.85
N GLN A 73 2.37 -10.34 -7.00
CA GLN A 73 1.55 -11.35 -6.33
C GLN A 73 1.75 -11.36 -4.80
N ASN A 74 2.90 -10.89 -4.32
CA ASN A 74 3.25 -10.82 -2.89
C ASN A 74 2.90 -9.48 -2.25
N TYR A 75 2.19 -8.59 -2.95
CA TYR A 75 1.75 -7.28 -2.45
C TYR A 75 2.85 -6.47 -1.77
N SER A 76 4.01 -6.39 -2.42
CA SER A 76 5.07 -5.51 -1.94
C SER A 76 4.60 -4.06 -2.02
N LEU A 77 4.62 -3.38 -0.88
CA LEU A 77 4.24 -1.98 -0.80
C LEU A 77 5.35 -1.09 -1.36
N GLU A 78 4.95 -0.06 -2.10
CA GLU A 78 5.82 1.00 -2.57
C GLU A 78 5.22 2.35 -2.16
N LEU A 79 5.98 3.12 -1.39
CA LEU A 79 5.66 4.50 -1.07
C LEU A 79 6.36 5.39 -2.10
N PHE A 80 5.58 6.20 -2.82
CA PHE A 80 6.12 7.17 -3.76
C PHE A 80 5.71 8.59 -3.36
N ALA A 81 6.66 9.51 -3.39
CA ALA A 81 6.41 10.93 -3.14
C ALA A 81 7.25 11.80 -4.08
N LYS A 82 6.61 12.85 -4.64
CA LYS A 82 7.22 13.81 -5.54
C LYS A 82 6.88 15.24 -5.11
N THR A 83 7.84 16.13 -5.25
CA THR A 83 7.74 17.54 -4.86
C THR A 83 8.58 18.42 -5.78
N ASP A 84 8.69 19.69 -5.49
CA ASP A 84 9.58 20.62 -6.19
C ASP A 84 11.05 20.20 -6.03
N ARG A 85 11.89 20.59 -6.99
CA ARG A 85 13.34 20.33 -6.98
C ARG A 85 14.00 20.76 -5.66
N LYS A 86 13.61 21.93 -5.13
CA LYS A 86 14.00 22.41 -3.82
C LYS A 86 12.96 21.96 -2.80
N TYR A 87 13.08 20.72 -2.35
CA TYR A 87 12.18 20.16 -1.36
C TYR A 87 12.31 20.85 0.00
N LYS A 88 11.17 21.03 0.64
CA LYS A 88 11.08 21.59 1.99
C LYS A 88 11.25 20.51 3.06
N PRO A 89 11.58 20.86 4.31
CA PRO A 89 11.67 19.90 5.41
C PRO A 89 10.40 19.06 5.64
N GLU A 90 9.22 19.67 5.38
CA GLU A 90 7.91 19.03 5.54
C GLU A 90 7.74 17.82 4.58
N PHE A 91 8.37 17.88 3.40
CA PHE A 91 8.39 16.76 2.47
C PHE A 91 9.12 15.54 3.06
N LEU A 92 10.31 15.74 3.63
CA LEU A 92 11.05 14.66 4.28
C LEU A 92 10.36 14.15 5.53
N ALA A 93 9.71 15.03 6.29
CA ALA A 93 8.92 14.67 7.47
C ALA A 93 7.71 13.79 7.06
N LEU A 94 7.02 14.13 5.98
CA LEU A 94 5.93 13.32 5.43
C LEU A 94 6.44 11.94 5.00
N VAL A 95 7.51 11.87 4.19
CA VAL A 95 8.10 10.61 3.75
C VAL A 95 8.51 9.73 4.93
N ALA A 96 9.06 10.35 5.98
CA ALA A 96 9.48 9.65 7.19
C ALA A 96 8.29 9.09 7.99
N ASN A 97 7.23 9.88 8.17
CA ASN A 97 6.01 9.45 8.84
C ASN A 97 5.34 8.31 8.07
N ALA A 98 5.14 8.52 6.77
CA ALA A 98 4.51 7.52 5.92
C ALA A 98 5.34 6.23 5.83
N GLY A 99 6.66 6.34 5.63
CA GLY A 99 7.55 5.19 5.56
C GLY A 99 7.59 4.38 6.86
N ALA A 100 7.58 5.06 8.02
CA ALA A 100 7.51 4.40 9.32
C ALA A 100 6.23 3.58 9.48
N LEU A 101 5.09 4.12 9.08
CA LEU A 101 3.79 3.45 9.14
C LEU A 101 3.69 2.29 8.15
N VAL A 102 4.03 2.55 6.88
CA VAL A 102 3.90 1.56 5.79
C VAL A 102 4.81 0.36 5.99
N PHE A 103 6.04 0.59 6.41
CA PHE A 103 7.06 -0.47 6.50
C PHE A 103 7.33 -0.94 7.93
N THR A 104 6.66 -0.36 8.94
CA THR A 104 6.84 -0.70 10.35
C THR A 104 8.32 -0.60 10.76
N ILE A 105 8.95 0.53 10.44
CA ILE A 105 10.36 0.83 10.70
C ILE A 105 10.44 2.10 11.55
N PRO A 106 11.41 2.21 12.48
CA PRO A 106 11.57 3.41 13.28
C PRO A 106 11.69 4.67 12.42
N LYS A 107 10.88 5.69 12.71
CA LYS A 107 10.88 6.97 11.98
C LYS A 107 12.27 7.59 11.82
N PRO A 108 13.17 7.61 12.85
CA PRO A 108 14.53 8.14 12.70
C PRO A 108 15.35 7.44 11.61
N ASP A 109 15.13 6.14 11.39
CA ASP A 109 15.81 5.39 10.32
C ASP A 109 15.32 5.84 8.96
N VAL A 110 14.00 6.05 8.79
CA VAL A 110 13.44 6.56 7.53
C VAL A 110 13.92 7.98 7.25
N VAL A 111 13.96 8.86 8.26
CA VAL A 111 14.52 10.23 8.15
C VAL A 111 15.96 10.16 7.67
N THR A 112 16.79 9.35 8.30
CA THR A 112 18.22 9.23 7.98
C THR A 112 18.40 8.71 6.56
N GLY A 113 17.68 7.65 6.18
CA GLY A 113 17.75 7.03 4.85
C GLY A 113 17.30 7.99 3.76
N SER A 114 16.11 8.59 3.89
CA SER A 114 15.56 9.53 2.90
C SER A 114 16.44 10.77 2.74
N THR A 115 16.94 11.33 3.83
CA THR A 115 17.86 12.48 3.80
C THR A 115 19.16 12.13 3.08
N ARG A 116 19.76 10.97 3.37
CA ARG A 116 20.97 10.49 2.68
C ARG A 116 20.72 10.28 1.20
N CYS A 117 19.60 9.66 0.83
CA CYS A 117 19.22 9.41 -0.54
C CYS A 117 19.12 10.73 -1.32
N MET A 118 18.34 11.69 -0.81
CA MET A 118 18.12 12.98 -1.44
C MET A 118 19.40 13.83 -1.54
N LYS A 119 20.28 13.81 -0.52
CA LYS A 119 21.55 14.54 -0.52
C LYS A 119 22.60 13.94 -1.44
N ARG A 120 22.53 12.64 -1.75
CA ARG A 120 23.48 11.97 -2.64
C ARG A 120 23.30 12.34 -4.12
N MET A 121 22.14 12.84 -4.51
CA MET A 121 21.94 13.35 -5.87
C MET A 121 22.74 14.63 -6.08
N GLY A 122 23.49 14.72 -7.18
CA GLY A 122 24.31 15.89 -7.51
C GLY A 122 25.28 15.63 -8.64
N ILE A 123 26.19 16.59 -8.84
CA ILE A 123 27.10 16.65 -9.99
C ILE A 123 27.93 15.36 -10.17
N LEU A 124 28.34 14.72 -9.05
CA LEU A 124 29.21 13.54 -9.11
C LEU A 124 28.45 12.22 -9.25
N ARG A 125 27.18 12.15 -8.85
CA ARG A 125 26.38 10.90 -8.80
C ARG A 125 25.14 10.93 -9.70
N GLY A 126 24.96 12.02 -10.46
CA GLY A 126 23.81 12.19 -11.34
C GLY A 126 22.51 12.51 -10.61
N ASP A 127 21.46 12.53 -11.41
CA ASP A 127 20.11 12.92 -10.96
C ASP A 127 19.27 11.74 -10.47
N LYS A 128 19.82 10.53 -10.44
CA LYS A 128 19.16 9.32 -9.93
C LYS A 128 20.13 8.55 -9.02
N VAL A 129 19.65 8.24 -7.81
CA VAL A 129 20.41 7.49 -6.81
C VAL A 129 19.52 6.39 -6.26
N SER A 130 19.98 5.16 -6.32
CA SER A 130 19.38 4.01 -5.63
C SER A 130 20.28 3.60 -4.49
N MET A 131 19.70 3.36 -3.33
CA MET A 131 20.44 2.92 -2.15
C MET A 131 19.60 2.03 -1.25
N ARG A 132 20.27 1.12 -0.54
CA ARG A 132 19.69 0.38 0.58
C ARG A 132 20.07 1.06 1.89
N PHE A 133 19.09 1.26 2.75
CA PHE A 133 19.29 1.74 4.10
C PHE A 133 18.45 0.91 5.06
N ARG A 134 19.12 0.18 5.95
CA ARG A 134 18.46 -0.81 6.80
C ARG A 134 17.67 -1.81 5.93
N ARG A 135 16.36 -1.96 6.22
CA ARG A 135 15.43 -2.84 5.48
C ARG A 135 14.68 -2.12 4.36
N LEU A 136 15.11 -0.93 3.97
CA LEU A 136 14.47 -0.14 2.93
C LEU A 136 15.38 -0.01 1.71
N ASN A 137 14.80 -0.19 0.54
CA ASN A 137 15.36 0.25 -0.72
C ASN A 137 14.77 1.62 -1.04
N MET A 138 15.61 2.58 -1.33
CA MET A 138 15.22 3.95 -1.64
C MET A 138 15.79 4.33 -3.01
N GLU A 139 14.92 4.82 -3.88
CA GLU A 139 15.30 5.40 -5.16
C GLU A 139 14.91 6.87 -5.14
N CYS A 140 15.89 7.75 -5.29
CA CYS A 140 15.71 9.19 -5.35
C CYS A 140 16.03 9.68 -6.74
N THR A 141 15.16 10.54 -7.29
CA THR A 141 15.35 11.11 -8.62
C THR A 141 15.16 12.63 -8.54
N ARG A 142 15.96 13.36 -9.30
CA ARG A 142 15.87 14.81 -9.46
C ARG A 142 15.80 15.16 -10.93
N THR A 143 14.91 16.05 -11.29
CA THR A 143 14.80 16.64 -12.62
C THR A 143 15.14 18.13 -12.56
N LYS A 144 14.95 18.84 -13.67
CA LYS A 144 15.11 20.31 -13.68
C LYS A 144 14.13 21.03 -12.75
N THR A 145 12.94 20.45 -12.54
CA THR A 145 11.83 21.10 -11.82
C THR A 145 11.38 20.36 -10.57
N GLU A 146 11.67 19.06 -10.46
CA GLU A 146 11.08 18.20 -9.44
C GLU A 146 12.13 17.31 -8.77
N ALA A 147 11.78 16.81 -7.60
CA ALA A 147 12.49 15.75 -6.90
C ALA A 147 11.49 14.69 -6.42
N SER A 148 11.88 13.42 -6.46
CA SER A 148 11.02 12.32 -6.02
C SER A 148 11.81 11.29 -5.22
N ILE A 149 11.09 10.53 -4.43
CA ILE A 149 11.58 9.38 -3.70
C ILE A 149 10.59 8.23 -3.80
N ALA A 150 11.09 7.06 -4.15
CA ALA A 150 10.37 5.80 -4.04
C ALA A 150 11.02 4.96 -2.94
N VAL A 151 10.20 4.41 -2.05
CA VAL A 151 10.65 3.57 -0.94
C VAL A 151 9.93 2.24 -1.01
N THR A 152 10.68 1.15 -0.94
CA THR A 152 10.17 -0.22 -0.88
C THR A 152 10.86 -0.98 0.25
N ARG A 153 10.25 -2.06 0.71
CA ARG A 153 10.91 -2.96 1.65
C ARG A 153 11.96 -3.79 0.90
N GLY A 154 13.19 -3.78 1.38
CA GLY A 154 14.22 -4.69 0.92
C GLY A 154 13.90 -6.12 1.33
N LYS A 155 14.35 -7.12 0.57
CA LYS A 155 14.33 -8.51 1.01
C LYS A 155 15.24 -8.62 2.23
N ASP A 156 14.78 -9.32 3.25
CA ASP A 156 15.65 -9.74 4.35
C ASP A 156 16.65 -10.76 3.75
N GLU A 157 17.94 -10.49 3.81
CA GLU A 157 19.01 -11.45 3.56
C GLU A 157 19.19 -12.28 4.80
#